data_cfd487cbe819c7307020b64c10713896
#
_entry.id   cfd487cbe819c7307020b64c10713896
#
_cell.length_a   1.000
_cell.length_b   1.000
_cell.length_c   1.000
_cell.angle_alpha   90.00
_cell.angle_beta   90.00
_cell.angle_gamma   90.00
#
_symmetry.space_group_name_H-M   'P 1'
#
loop_
_entity.id
_entity.type
_entity.pdbx_description
1 polymer ?
#
loop_
_entity_poly.entity_id
_entity_poly.type
_entity_poly.pdbx_seq_one_letter_code
_entity_poly.pdbx_strand_id
1 'polypeptide(L)'
;MGLDVPAAEAAATDNYPSPQPFLMAITDSGLSGWLAGYDSADITIGVIASHSSLQILHGARQEGFRTLGICVGEGRRKMYRAFPGAEPDDWLVLDDYRDLLDQAEWLRKHNVIIIPHGSLVEYLGPDNFIGLQVPTFGNRHILKWEGSRELQRQWLEAGGCTMPQIIDDPHQINSPVIVKYAGARGGRGYFIARDFRDFRRNVDLEEEFTIQEYVLGCRYYFQFFFDPIAEDGYQVEGIGSHEGQRCGRLELMSIDRRDEANVDEFYKLGSLRDIRDMGLEPSFVVTGNTPAVLRESLLPEAFRLAEGTVAASLELEDGARGMIGPFCIESIVTDKLEFRVFEVSARIVAGSNVAIGGSPYSDINETGQSTGQRVARCIRKAIEKDQLADILS
;
A
#
# COMPACT_ATOMS: atom_id res chain seq x y z
N MET A 1 10.67 -37.19 29.94
CA MET A 1 11.76 -37.10 28.97
C MET A 1 11.58 -35.74 28.29
N GLY A 2 12.35 -34.76 28.77
CA GLY A 2 12.36 -33.42 28.18
C GLY A 2 13.09 -33.48 26.82
N LEU A 3 12.42 -33.07 25.80
CA LEU A 3 13.09 -32.73 24.55
C LEU A 3 13.44 -31.24 24.65
N ASP A 4 14.74 -30.97 24.80
CA ASP A 4 15.29 -29.61 24.60
C ASP A 4 14.93 -29.18 23.18
N VAL A 5 14.05 -28.19 23.09
CA VAL A 5 13.92 -27.40 21.85
C VAL A 5 15.04 -26.40 21.90
N PRO A 6 16.00 -26.41 20.95
CA PRO A 6 17.02 -25.39 20.93
C PRO A 6 16.34 -24.02 20.81
N ALA A 7 16.79 -23.07 21.63
CA ALA A 7 16.46 -21.67 21.41
C ALA A 7 16.83 -21.37 19.94
N ALA A 8 15.90 -20.75 19.21
CA ALA A 8 16.17 -20.27 17.86
C ALA A 8 17.34 -19.27 18.00
N GLU A 9 18.57 -19.75 17.77
CA GLU A 9 19.67 -18.87 17.47
C GLU A 9 19.24 -18.08 16.24
N ALA A 10 19.18 -16.78 16.39
CA ALA A 10 19.02 -15.85 15.30
C ALA A 10 20.18 -16.10 14.32
N ALA A 11 19.98 -17.01 13.40
CA ALA A 11 20.85 -17.20 12.27
C ALA A 11 20.54 -16.07 11.28
N ALA A 12 21.14 -14.92 11.55
CA ALA A 12 21.44 -13.95 10.52
C ALA A 12 22.42 -14.62 9.56
N THR A 13 21.91 -15.30 8.56
CA THR A 13 22.67 -15.59 7.36
C THR A 13 21.83 -15.17 6.17
N ASP A 14 22.10 -13.92 5.77
CA ASP A 14 21.84 -13.39 4.44
C ASP A 14 22.31 -14.40 3.38
N ASN A 15 21.37 -15.17 2.86
CA ASN A 15 21.49 -15.83 1.56
C ASN A 15 20.52 -15.21 0.56
N TYR A 16 20.44 -13.87 0.55
CA TYR A 16 20.09 -13.17 -0.66
C TYR A 16 21.35 -13.13 -1.53
N PRO A 17 21.25 -13.49 -2.83
CA PRO A 17 22.33 -13.25 -3.74
C PRO A 17 22.69 -11.77 -3.62
N SER A 18 23.96 -11.48 -3.37
CA SER A 18 24.48 -10.12 -3.29
C SER A 18 23.91 -9.30 -4.46
N PRO A 19 23.38 -8.10 -4.22
CA PRO A 19 22.82 -7.29 -5.28
C PRO A 19 23.89 -7.10 -6.35
N GLN A 20 23.55 -7.52 -7.55
CA GLN A 20 24.36 -7.24 -8.74
C GLN A 20 24.58 -5.72 -8.79
N PRO A 21 25.75 -5.19 -9.11
CA PRO A 21 26.08 -3.78 -9.02
C PRO A 21 25.47 -2.97 -10.19
N PHE A 22 24.15 -3.06 -10.42
CA PHE A 22 23.44 -2.38 -11.51
C PHE A 22 22.21 -1.57 -11.05
N LEU A 23 21.98 -1.42 -9.75
CA LEU A 23 21.01 -0.46 -9.24
C LEU A 23 21.73 0.88 -9.03
N MET A 24 21.87 1.67 -10.11
CA MET A 24 22.00 3.12 -9.93
C MET A 24 20.72 3.58 -9.25
N ALA A 25 20.80 3.92 -7.96
CA ALA A 25 19.75 4.70 -7.32
C ALA A 25 19.45 5.90 -8.22
N ILE A 26 18.18 6.07 -8.58
CA ILE A 26 17.75 7.25 -9.31
C ILE A 26 18.01 8.41 -8.34
N THR A 27 19.09 9.12 -8.57
CA THR A 27 19.44 10.32 -7.82
C THR A 27 18.51 11.44 -8.30
N ASP A 28 18.29 12.48 -7.50
CA ASP A 28 17.54 13.68 -7.92
C ASP A 28 18.03 14.25 -9.25
N SER A 29 19.29 14.03 -9.60
CA SER A 29 19.87 14.38 -10.90
C SER A 29 19.29 13.58 -12.08
N GLY A 30 18.89 12.32 -11.86
CA GLY A 30 18.25 11.50 -12.90
C GLY A 30 16.83 12.00 -13.21
N LEU A 31 16.02 12.20 -12.19
CA LEU A 31 14.66 12.71 -12.34
C LEU A 31 14.64 14.09 -12.98
N SER A 32 15.46 15.04 -12.51
CA SER A 32 15.58 16.38 -13.07
C SER A 32 15.99 16.35 -14.55
N GLY A 33 16.91 15.44 -14.92
CA GLY A 33 17.32 15.23 -16.31
C GLY A 33 16.18 14.70 -17.19
N TRP A 34 15.33 13.84 -16.67
CA TRP A 34 14.15 13.36 -17.41
C TRP A 34 13.10 14.45 -17.58
N LEU A 35 12.77 15.16 -16.50
CA LEU A 35 11.75 16.21 -16.50
C LEU A 35 12.13 17.40 -17.39
N ALA A 36 13.42 17.68 -17.58
CA ALA A 36 13.88 18.72 -18.52
C ALA A 36 13.45 18.46 -19.97
N GLY A 37 13.12 17.22 -20.32
CA GLY A 37 12.60 16.84 -21.64
C GLY A 37 11.08 16.75 -21.72
N TYR A 38 10.34 16.99 -20.61
CA TYR A 38 8.89 16.91 -20.58
C TYR A 38 8.24 18.23 -20.97
N ASP A 39 7.17 18.12 -21.77
CA ASP A 39 6.24 19.24 -21.97
C ASP A 39 5.17 19.18 -20.88
N SER A 40 5.21 20.10 -19.94
CA SER A 40 4.25 20.17 -18.83
C SER A 40 2.81 20.45 -19.29
N ALA A 41 2.62 20.94 -20.50
CA ALA A 41 1.29 21.15 -21.07
C ALA A 41 0.69 19.88 -21.70
N ASP A 42 1.51 18.86 -21.99
CA ASP A 42 1.09 17.60 -22.64
C ASP A 42 1.48 16.35 -21.82
N ILE A 43 1.23 16.37 -20.51
CA ILE A 43 1.47 15.22 -19.64
C ILE A 43 0.46 14.11 -19.92
N THR A 44 0.96 12.89 -19.99
CA THR A 44 0.16 11.66 -20.11
C THR A 44 0.24 10.86 -18.80
N ILE A 45 -0.90 10.51 -18.22
CA ILE A 45 -0.97 9.65 -17.04
C ILE A 45 -0.98 8.19 -17.47
N GLY A 46 0.07 7.46 -17.11
CA GLY A 46 0.24 6.04 -17.40
C GLY A 46 -0.12 5.16 -16.20
N VAL A 47 -0.83 4.05 -16.44
CA VAL A 47 -1.17 3.10 -15.39
C VAL A 47 -1.27 1.66 -15.93
N ILE A 48 -0.80 0.68 -15.14
CA ILE A 48 -1.05 -0.73 -15.46
C ILE A 48 -2.54 -1.02 -15.33
N ALA A 49 -3.13 -1.61 -16.38
CA ALA A 49 -4.54 -1.98 -16.45
C ALA A 49 -4.85 -3.17 -15.52
N SER A 50 -5.05 -2.91 -14.23
CA SER A 50 -5.37 -3.89 -13.20
C SER A 50 -6.31 -3.26 -12.15
N HIS A 51 -6.27 -3.72 -10.88
CA HIS A 51 -7.07 -3.08 -9.83
C HIS A 51 -6.73 -1.57 -9.73
N SER A 52 -7.66 -0.76 -9.34
CA SER A 52 -7.56 0.72 -9.18
C SER A 52 -7.32 1.53 -10.45
N SER A 53 -6.96 0.92 -11.58
CA SER A 53 -6.72 1.64 -12.82
C SER A 53 -7.94 2.41 -13.35
N LEU A 54 -9.16 1.88 -13.18
CA LEU A 54 -10.39 2.58 -13.61
C LEU A 54 -10.53 3.94 -12.91
N GLN A 55 -10.33 4.00 -11.60
CA GLN A 55 -10.43 5.27 -10.87
C GLN A 55 -9.28 6.24 -11.20
N ILE A 56 -8.07 5.71 -11.46
CA ILE A 56 -6.91 6.53 -11.85
C ILE A 56 -7.15 7.17 -13.22
N LEU A 57 -7.52 6.36 -14.21
CA LEU A 57 -7.82 6.81 -15.57
C LEU A 57 -8.99 7.79 -15.59
N HIS A 58 -10.08 7.47 -14.87
CA HIS A 58 -11.23 8.36 -14.74
C HIS A 58 -10.84 9.71 -14.13
N GLY A 59 -10.12 9.70 -13.02
CA GLY A 59 -9.67 10.92 -12.36
C GLY A 59 -8.71 11.76 -13.20
N ALA A 60 -7.78 11.12 -13.93
CA ALA A 60 -6.86 11.79 -14.85
C ALA A 60 -7.62 12.50 -15.99
N ARG A 61 -8.62 11.82 -16.57
CA ARG A 61 -9.47 12.42 -17.63
C ARG A 61 -10.31 13.58 -17.11
N GLN A 62 -10.86 13.48 -15.89
CA GLN A 62 -11.59 14.60 -15.27
C GLN A 62 -10.72 15.83 -15.10
N GLU A 63 -9.43 15.64 -14.84
CA GLU A 63 -8.45 16.72 -14.73
C GLU A 63 -7.83 17.11 -16.10
N GLY A 64 -8.31 16.56 -17.21
CA GLY A 64 -7.90 16.93 -18.57
C GLY A 64 -6.55 16.40 -19.01
N PHE A 65 -5.99 15.39 -18.32
CA PHE A 65 -4.79 14.71 -18.78
C PHE A 65 -5.11 13.65 -19.84
N ARG A 66 -4.18 13.45 -20.76
CA ARG A 66 -4.16 12.25 -21.60
C ARG A 66 -3.88 11.03 -20.75
N THR A 67 -4.35 9.87 -21.20
CA THR A 67 -4.26 8.64 -20.44
C THR A 67 -3.70 7.49 -21.25
N LEU A 68 -2.79 6.70 -20.64
CA LEU A 68 -2.17 5.51 -21.21
C LEU A 68 -2.47 4.30 -20.35
N GLY A 69 -3.15 3.32 -20.93
CA GLY A 69 -3.32 2.00 -20.32
C GLY A 69 -2.16 1.08 -20.70
N ILE A 70 -1.54 0.42 -19.71
CA ILE A 70 -0.46 -0.53 -19.92
C ILE A 70 -1.00 -1.92 -19.56
N CYS A 71 -0.95 -2.89 -20.49
CA CYS A 71 -1.46 -4.23 -20.25
C CYS A 71 -0.64 -5.32 -20.96
N VAL A 72 -0.77 -6.55 -20.47
CA VAL A 72 -0.28 -7.74 -21.14
C VAL A 72 -1.45 -8.41 -21.89
N GLY A 73 -1.26 -8.53 -23.20
CA GLY A 73 -2.25 -9.12 -24.10
C GLY A 73 -3.54 -8.31 -24.29
N GLU A 74 -4.32 -8.66 -25.29
CA GLU A 74 -5.52 -7.91 -25.72
C GLU A 74 -6.76 -8.12 -24.83
N GLY A 75 -6.80 -9.16 -23.99
CA GLY A 75 -8.00 -9.57 -23.26
C GLY A 75 -8.47 -8.51 -22.26
N ARG A 76 -7.56 -7.90 -21.53
CA ARG A 76 -7.89 -6.85 -20.53
C ARG A 76 -8.38 -5.58 -21.19
N ARG A 77 -7.76 -5.15 -22.29
CA ARG A 77 -8.13 -3.95 -23.04
C ARG A 77 -9.60 -3.92 -23.43
N LYS A 78 -10.17 -5.08 -23.82
CA LYS A 78 -11.57 -5.19 -24.23
C LYS A 78 -12.55 -4.78 -23.13
N MET A 79 -12.25 -5.08 -21.87
CA MET A 79 -13.11 -4.78 -20.72
C MET A 79 -13.28 -3.27 -20.51
N TYR A 80 -12.23 -2.48 -20.77
CA TYR A 80 -12.26 -1.02 -20.55
C TYR A 80 -13.25 -0.30 -21.45
N ARG A 81 -13.60 -0.86 -22.61
CA ARG A 81 -14.66 -0.34 -23.49
C ARG A 81 -16.04 -0.28 -22.82
N ALA A 82 -16.24 -1.07 -21.76
CA ALA A 82 -17.46 -1.02 -20.95
C ALA A 82 -17.51 0.20 -20.01
N PHE A 83 -16.38 0.93 -19.87
CA PHE A 83 -16.22 2.08 -18.99
C PHE A 83 -15.69 3.31 -19.76
N PRO A 84 -16.50 3.95 -20.62
CA PRO A 84 -16.03 5.03 -21.49
C PRO A 84 -15.37 6.20 -20.76
N GLY A 85 -15.78 6.48 -19.51
CA GLY A 85 -15.19 7.53 -18.67
C GLY A 85 -13.79 7.19 -18.13
N ALA A 86 -13.37 5.92 -18.25
CA ALA A 86 -12.08 5.41 -17.79
C ALA A 86 -11.34 4.60 -18.88
N GLU A 87 -11.85 4.56 -20.12
CA GLU A 87 -11.13 3.98 -21.24
C GLU A 87 -9.92 4.85 -21.57
N PRO A 88 -8.67 4.30 -21.56
CA PRO A 88 -7.49 5.07 -21.90
C PRO A 88 -7.54 5.62 -23.31
N ASP A 89 -6.92 6.79 -23.52
CA ASP A 89 -6.78 7.38 -24.86
C ASP A 89 -5.84 6.55 -25.74
N ASP A 90 -4.78 6.00 -25.14
CA ASP A 90 -3.81 5.13 -25.79
C ASP A 90 -3.51 3.86 -24.98
N TRP A 91 -2.95 2.85 -25.67
CA TRP A 91 -2.58 1.58 -25.06
C TRP A 91 -1.15 1.17 -25.38
N LEU A 92 -0.39 0.79 -24.33
CA LEU A 92 0.86 0.06 -24.47
C LEU A 92 0.59 -1.41 -24.14
N VAL A 93 0.61 -2.26 -25.17
CA VAL A 93 0.39 -3.71 -25.02
C VAL A 93 1.75 -4.41 -25.02
N LEU A 94 2.01 -5.15 -23.96
CA LEU A 94 3.26 -5.87 -23.71
C LEU A 94 3.02 -7.37 -23.81
N ASP A 95 4.08 -8.14 -23.99
CA ASP A 95 4.06 -9.61 -23.89
C ASP A 95 4.23 -10.05 -22.42
N ASP A 96 5.09 -9.38 -21.67
CA ASP A 96 5.28 -9.52 -20.21
C ASP A 96 5.36 -8.12 -19.56
N TYR A 97 4.94 -8.00 -18.30
CA TYR A 97 5.01 -6.70 -17.61
C TYR A 97 6.45 -6.21 -17.41
N ARG A 98 7.44 -7.11 -17.37
CA ARG A 98 8.86 -6.74 -17.26
C ARG A 98 9.37 -6.01 -18.50
N ASP A 99 8.74 -6.20 -19.67
CA ASP A 99 9.08 -5.48 -20.90
C ASP A 99 8.85 -3.97 -20.75
N LEU A 100 8.12 -3.54 -19.71
CA LEU A 100 7.95 -2.12 -19.38
C LEU A 100 9.29 -1.42 -19.14
N LEU A 101 10.29 -2.12 -18.63
CA LEU A 101 11.63 -1.58 -18.40
C LEU A 101 12.30 -1.11 -19.70
N ASP A 102 12.09 -1.87 -20.78
CA ASP A 102 12.63 -1.56 -22.10
C ASP A 102 11.86 -0.42 -22.81
N GLN A 103 10.68 -0.08 -22.29
CA GLN A 103 9.85 1.01 -22.83
C GLN A 103 10.15 2.39 -22.20
N ALA A 104 11.11 2.49 -21.29
CA ALA A 104 11.37 3.70 -20.52
C ALA A 104 11.61 4.94 -21.39
N GLU A 105 12.41 4.80 -22.46
CA GLU A 105 12.68 5.92 -23.39
C GLU A 105 11.42 6.33 -24.15
N TRP A 106 10.63 5.36 -24.62
CA TRP A 106 9.37 5.63 -25.31
C TRP A 106 8.38 6.36 -24.41
N LEU A 107 8.25 5.90 -23.14
CA LEU A 107 7.36 6.52 -22.15
C LEU A 107 7.77 7.97 -21.87
N ARG A 108 9.07 8.24 -21.69
CA ARG A 108 9.56 9.61 -21.49
C ARG A 108 9.29 10.51 -22.71
N LYS A 109 9.49 10.03 -23.92
CA LYS A 109 9.19 10.78 -25.15
C LYS A 109 7.71 11.13 -25.32
N HIS A 110 6.82 10.39 -24.63
CA HIS A 110 5.38 10.65 -24.62
C HIS A 110 4.91 11.35 -23.32
N ASN A 111 5.83 11.99 -22.61
CA ASN A 111 5.57 12.73 -21.36
C ASN A 111 4.79 11.90 -20.31
N VAL A 112 5.05 10.59 -20.21
CA VAL A 112 4.29 9.69 -19.33
C VAL A 112 4.77 9.82 -17.91
N ILE A 113 3.85 10.10 -16.98
CA ILE A 113 4.02 9.92 -15.53
C ILE A 113 3.24 8.67 -15.14
N ILE A 114 3.93 7.71 -14.54
CA ILE A 114 3.30 6.46 -14.08
C ILE A 114 2.71 6.65 -12.69
N ILE A 115 1.44 6.26 -12.52
CA ILE A 115 0.79 6.22 -11.22
C ILE A 115 0.89 4.80 -10.64
N PRO A 116 1.61 4.62 -9.53
CA PRO A 116 1.79 3.31 -8.92
C PRO A 116 0.54 2.86 -8.14
N HIS A 117 0.25 1.58 -8.26
CA HIS A 117 -0.70 0.86 -7.41
C HIS A 117 -0.18 -0.57 -7.14
N GLY A 118 -0.83 -1.31 -6.25
CA GLY A 118 -0.34 -2.61 -5.79
C GLY A 118 0.07 -3.58 -6.90
N SER A 119 -0.71 -3.67 -7.99
CA SER A 119 -0.36 -4.59 -9.09
C SER A 119 0.89 -4.20 -9.86
N LEU A 120 1.24 -2.91 -9.94
CA LEU A 120 2.49 -2.50 -10.60
C LEU A 120 3.69 -3.08 -9.85
N VAL A 121 3.69 -2.93 -8.51
CA VAL A 121 4.75 -3.45 -7.65
C VAL A 121 4.77 -4.98 -7.67
N GLU A 122 3.61 -5.63 -7.67
CA GLU A 122 3.49 -7.08 -7.71
C GLU A 122 4.01 -7.67 -9.02
N TYR A 123 3.67 -7.07 -10.17
CA TYR A 123 4.00 -7.63 -11.49
C TYR A 123 5.44 -7.35 -11.92
N LEU A 124 5.98 -6.17 -11.60
CA LEU A 124 7.37 -5.86 -11.87
C LEU A 124 8.34 -6.44 -10.81
N GLY A 125 7.88 -6.53 -9.58
CA GLY A 125 8.73 -6.68 -8.40
C GLY A 125 9.30 -5.34 -7.90
N PRO A 126 9.55 -5.20 -6.58
CA PRO A 126 9.98 -3.94 -5.98
C PRO A 126 11.25 -3.37 -6.61
N ASP A 127 12.27 -4.19 -6.81
CA ASP A 127 13.58 -3.75 -7.33
C ASP A 127 13.47 -3.21 -8.76
N ASN A 128 12.75 -3.92 -9.63
CA ASN A 128 12.52 -3.48 -11.01
C ASN A 128 11.70 -2.18 -11.04
N PHE A 129 10.70 -2.05 -10.15
CA PHE A 129 9.93 -0.83 -10.06
C PHE A 129 10.77 0.36 -9.57
N ILE A 130 11.62 0.16 -8.55
CA ILE A 130 12.56 1.18 -8.08
C ILE A 130 13.53 1.58 -9.21
N GLY A 131 13.98 0.61 -10.01
CA GLY A 131 14.89 0.83 -11.13
C GLY A 131 14.24 1.36 -12.42
N LEU A 132 12.92 1.49 -12.49
CA LEU A 132 12.21 1.95 -13.69
C LEU A 132 12.55 3.41 -14.02
N GLN A 133 13.20 3.65 -15.15
CA GLN A 133 13.69 4.97 -15.57
C GLN A 133 12.59 5.84 -16.22
N VAL A 134 11.48 6.01 -15.53
CA VAL A 134 10.34 6.85 -15.93
C VAL A 134 9.85 7.61 -14.71
N PRO A 135 9.49 8.90 -14.81
CA PRO A 135 8.88 9.63 -13.72
C PRO A 135 7.65 8.90 -13.18
N THR A 136 7.61 8.71 -11.87
CA THR A 136 6.55 7.98 -11.16
C THR A 136 6.01 8.86 -10.05
N PHE A 137 4.69 8.96 -9.93
CA PHE A 137 4.06 9.71 -8.85
C PHE A 137 4.36 9.10 -7.49
N GLY A 138 4.71 9.93 -6.54
CA GLY A 138 5.06 9.51 -5.19
C GLY A 138 6.54 9.18 -5.03
N ASN A 139 6.91 8.66 -3.86
CA ASN A 139 8.27 8.23 -3.55
C ASN A 139 8.41 6.71 -3.68
N ARG A 140 9.00 6.24 -4.79
CA ARG A 140 9.21 4.81 -5.04
C ARG A 140 10.18 4.15 -4.07
N HIS A 141 11.12 4.91 -3.49
CA HIS A 141 12.13 4.35 -2.59
C HIS A 141 11.55 3.91 -1.24
N ILE A 142 10.41 4.48 -0.84
CA ILE A 142 9.70 4.07 0.38
C ILE A 142 9.17 2.64 0.31
N LEU A 143 9.04 2.07 -0.91
CA LEU A 143 8.59 0.69 -1.10
C LEU A 143 9.56 -0.36 -0.56
N LYS A 144 10.84 -0.01 -0.38
CA LYS A 144 11.81 -0.85 0.35
C LYS A 144 11.34 -1.10 1.79
N TRP A 145 10.80 -0.06 2.42
CA TRP A 145 10.27 -0.11 3.78
C TRP A 145 8.90 -0.81 3.82
N GLU A 146 8.04 -0.56 2.86
CA GLU A 146 6.75 -1.27 2.73
C GLU A 146 6.96 -2.78 2.51
N GLY A 147 7.92 -3.17 1.68
CA GLY A 147 8.16 -4.55 1.28
C GLY A 147 8.79 -5.45 2.36
N SER A 148 9.42 -4.87 3.38
CA SER A 148 10.04 -5.59 4.49
C SER A 148 9.20 -5.51 5.75
N ARG A 149 8.76 -6.65 6.30
CA ARG A 149 7.95 -6.68 7.54
C ARG A 149 8.67 -6.03 8.73
N GLU A 150 9.98 -6.23 8.82
CA GLU A 150 10.79 -5.66 9.91
C GLU A 150 10.93 -4.14 9.74
N LEU A 151 11.33 -3.66 8.57
CA LEU A 151 11.46 -2.23 8.29
C LEU A 151 10.12 -1.50 8.42
N GLN A 152 9.04 -2.10 7.92
CA GLN A 152 7.70 -1.55 8.05
C GLN A 152 7.29 -1.43 9.52
N ARG A 153 7.62 -2.44 10.35
CA ARG A 153 7.36 -2.38 11.77
C ARG A 153 8.14 -1.25 12.45
N GLN A 154 9.44 -1.15 12.17
CA GLN A 154 10.29 -0.07 12.69
C GLN A 154 9.73 1.31 12.32
N TRP A 155 9.31 1.47 11.07
CA TRP A 155 8.69 2.71 10.59
C TRP A 155 7.40 3.04 11.34
N LEU A 156 6.47 2.09 11.45
CA LEU A 156 5.19 2.30 12.13
C LEU A 156 5.37 2.56 13.63
N GLU A 157 6.28 1.87 14.30
CA GLU A 157 6.61 2.11 15.71
C GLU A 157 7.26 3.49 15.91
N ALA A 158 8.15 3.92 15.02
CA ALA A 158 8.71 5.27 15.04
C ALA A 158 7.63 6.34 14.84
N GLY A 159 6.59 6.06 14.04
CA GLY A 159 5.39 6.90 13.88
C GLY A 159 4.41 6.83 15.05
N GLY A 160 4.75 6.15 16.15
CA GLY A 160 3.90 6.01 17.33
C GLY A 160 2.67 5.10 17.15
N CYS A 161 2.69 4.21 16.15
CA CYS A 161 1.66 3.21 15.97
C CYS A 161 1.80 2.08 16.99
N THR A 162 0.69 1.70 17.61
CA THR A 162 0.63 0.48 18.41
C THR A 162 0.38 -0.71 17.49
N MET A 163 1.31 -1.66 17.48
CA MET A 163 1.22 -2.87 16.66
C MET A 163 0.88 -4.10 17.49
N PRO A 164 0.31 -5.15 16.88
CA PRO A 164 0.19 -6.46 17.54
C PRO A 164 1.56 -6.94 18.04
N GLN A 165 1.61 -7.45 19.25
CA GLN A 165 2.84 -7.89 19.89
C GLN A 165 3.45 -9.11 19.17
N ILE A 166 4.76 -9.10 18.95
CA ILE A 166 5.51 -10.28 18.51
C ILE A 166 5.87 -11.12 19.76
N ILE A 167 5.80 -12.43 19.63
CA ILE A 167 6.14 -13.39 20.67
C ILE A 167 7.33 -14.21 20.18
N ASP A 168 8.50 -13.91 20.73
CA ASP A 168 9.76 -14.57 20.32
C ASP A 168 9.88 -15.99 20.88
N ASP A 169 9.40 -16.22 22.09
CA ASP A 169 9.40 -17.55 22.74
C ASP A 169 8.02 -18.18 22.68
N PRO A 170 7.83 -19.26 21.91
CA PRO A 170 6.54 -19.95 21.82
C PRO A 170 6.00 -20.44 23.16
N HIS A 171 6.86 -20.67 24.18
CA HIS A 171 6.41 -21.08 25.52
C HIS A 171 5.66 -19.96 26.26
N GLN A 172 5.78 -18.73 25.81
CA GLN A 172 5.05 -17.57 26.36
C GLN A 172 3.65 -17.39 25.76
N ILE A 173 3.21 -18.28 24.87
CA ILE A 173 1.86 -18.25 24.31
C ILE A 173 0.86 -18.53 25.42
N ASN A 174 0.24 -17.49 25.96
CA ASN A 174 -0.75 -17.53 27.03
C ASN A 174 -2.14 -17.00 26.61
N SER A 175 -2.28 -16.56 25.36
CA SER A 175 -3.49 -16.09 24.69
C SER A 175 -3.45 -16.48 23.23
N PRO A 176 -4.56 -16.43 22.49
CA PRO A 176 -4.56 -16.73 21.05
C PRO A 176 -3.54 -15.91 20.27
N VAL A 177 -2.80 -16.58 19.40
CA VAL A 177 -1.79 -15.98 18.51
C VAL A 177 -2.05 -16.38 17.07
N ILE A 178 -1.58 -15.55 16.13
CA ILE A 178 -1.49 -15.89 14.73
C ILE A 178 -0.03 -16.22 14.39
N VAL A 179 0.19 -17.38 13.80
CA VAL A 179 1.50 -17.82 13.31
C VAL A 179 1.50 -17.63 11.81
N LYS A 180 2.42 -16.81 11.29
CA LYS A 180 2.52 -16.44 9.88
C LYS A 180 3.82 -16.98 9.31
N TYR A 181 3.75 -17.76 8.24
CA TYR A 181 4.94 -18.22 7.51
C TYR A 181 5.48 -17.16 6.57
N ALA A 182 6.77 -17.20 6.31
CA ALA A 182 7.41 -16.32 5.34
C ALA A 182 6.85 -16.56 3.92
N GLY A 183 6.75 -15.50 3.11
CA GLY A 183 6.28 -15.61 1.72
C GLY A 183 4.79 -15.92 1.53
N ALA A 184 4.00 -16.01 2.60
CA ALA A 184 2.55 -16.22 2.49
C ALA A 184 1.86 -15.06 1.78
N ARG A 185 1.12 -15.36 0.70
CA ARG A 185 0.40 -14.37 -0.13
C ARG A 185 -1.11 -14.60 -0.04
N GLY A 186 -1.86 -13.50 -0.04
CA GLY A 186 -3.30 -13.53 -0.23
C GLY A 186 -4.11 -14.31 0.80
N GLY A 187 -3.77 -14.20 2.08
CA GLY A 187 -4.54 -14.84 3.15
C GLY A 187 -4.29 -16.34 3.31
N ARG A 188 -3.17 -16.84 2.82
CA ARG A 188 -2.70 -18.21 2.98
C ARG A 188 -1.38 -18.24 3.76
N GLY A 189 -1.04 -19.41 4.35
CA GLY A 189 0.22 -19.59 5.05
C GLY A 189 0.24 -19.00 6.45
N TYR A 190 -0.88 -19.10 7.18
CA TYR A 190 -0.93 -18.85 8.62
C TYR A 190 -1.92 -19.77 9.31
N PHE A 191 -1.80 -19.90 10.62
CA PHE A 191 -2.79 -20.56 11.47
C PHE A 191 -2.93 -19.82 12.81
N ILE A 192 -4.02 -20.08 13.50
CA ILE A 192 -4.27 -19.53 14.84
C ILE A 192 -4.00 -20.63 15.86
N ALA A 193 -3.14 -20.34 16.86
CA ALA A 193 -2.88 -21.19 17.99
C ALA A 193 -3.45 -20.57 19.26
N ARG A 194 -4.16 -21.35 20.07
CA ARG A 194 -4.76 -20.90 21.34
C ARG A 194 -3.73 -20.87 22.47
N ASP A 195 -2.77 -21.78 22.41
CA ASP A 195 -1.73 -22.01 23.41
C ASP A 195 -0.52 -22.71 22.78
N PHE A 196 0.54 -22.90 23.55
CA PHE A 196 1.74 -23.58 23.11
C PHE A 196 1.49 -25.02 22.59
N ARG A 197 0.49 -25.74 23.12
CA ARG A 197 0.16 -27.10 22.65
C ARG A 197 -0.41 -27.07 21.25
N ASP A 198 -1.33 -26.13 20.98
CA ASP A 198 -1.90 -25.93 19.64
C ASP A 198 -0.81 -25.48 18.65
N PHE A 199 0.09 -24.57 19.06
CA PHE A 199 1.22 -24.16 18.26
C PHE A 199 2.09 -25.36 17.87
N ARG A 200 2.56 -26.16 18.83
CA ARG A 200 3.40 -27.33 18.57
C ARG A 200 2.77 -28.37 17.64
N ARG A 201 1.45 -28.47 17.65
CA ARG A 201 0.72 -29.44 16.81
C ARG A 201 0.67 -29.03 15.34
N ASN A 202 0.62 -27.72 15.08
CA ASN A 202 0.31 -27.18 13.77
C ASN A 202 1.50 -26.50 13.09
N VAL A 203 2.57 -26.18 13.84
CA VAL A 203 3.74 -25.49 13.28
C VAL A 203 4.55 -26.43 12.40
N ASP A 204 4.94 -25.92 11.22
CA ASP A 204 6.01 -26.48 10.40
C ASP A 204 7.32 -25.76 10.79
N LEU A 205 8.23 -26.51 11.43
CA LEU A 205 9.52 -25.98 11.87
C LEU A 205 10.56 -25.90 10.74
N GLU A 206 10.28 -26.44 9.57
CA GLU A 206 11.14 -26.32 8.40
C GLU A 206 10.91 -24.98 7.65
N GLU A 207 9.79 -24.30 7.95
CA GLU A 207 9.49 -22.99 7.40
C GLU A 207 9.77 -21.87 8.42
N GLU A 208 10.24 -20.74 7.91
CA GLU A 208 10.38 -19.51 8.71
C GLU A 208 9.01 -18.96 9.07
N PHE A 209 8.80 -18.64 10.33
CA PHE A 209 7.53 -18.12 10.82
C PHE A 209 7.70 -16.99 11.85
N THR A 210 6.62 -16.21 12.01
CA THR A 210 6.48 -15.19 13.04
C THR A 210 5.26 -15.50 13.89
N ILE A 211 5.39 -15.44 15.21
CA ILE A 211 4.27 -15.56 16.15
C ILE A 211 3.85 -14.16 16.56
N GLN A 212 2.58 -13.83 16.38
CA GLN A 212 2.03 -12.51 16.67
C GLN A 212 0.74 -12.62 17.48
N GLU A 213 0.51 -11.65 18.37
CA GLU A 213 -0.77 -11.49 19.06
C GLU A 213 -1.93 -11.56 18.07
N TYR A 214 -2.97 -12.36 18.41
CA TYR A 214 -4.20 -12.39 17.63
C TYR A 214 -5.18 -11.34 18.16
N VAL A 215 -5.24 -10.22 17.48
CA VAL A 215 -6.11 -9.10 17.87
C VAL A 215 -7.52 -9.31 17.35
N LEU A 216 -8.51 -9.23 18.24
CA LEU A 216 -9.92 -9.25 17.89
C LEU A 216 -10.46 -7.83 17.76
N GLY A 217 -11.19 -7.56 16.67
CA GLY A 217 -11.80 -6.26 16.41
C GLY A 217 -12.28 -6.11 14.98
N CYS A 218 -12.69 -4.90 14.64
CA CYS A 218 -13.03 -4.53 13.28
C CYS A 218 -11.79 -4.12 12.49
N ARG A 219 -11.59 -4.72 11.34
CA ARG A 219 -10.52 -4.31 10.42
C ARG A 219 -10.99 -3.13 9.61
N TYR A 220 -10.21 -2.05 9.61
CA TYR A 220 -10.40 -0.86 8.81
C TYR A 220 -9.14 -0.55 8.02
N TYR A 221 -9.35 -0.09 6.79
CA TYR A 221 -8.34 0.30 5.84
C TYR A 221 -8.51 1.78 5.58
N PHE A 222 -7.65 2.60 6.18
CA PHE A 222 -7.72 4.07 6.11
C PHE A 222 -6.95 4.56 4.92
N GLN A 223 -7.65 5.08 3.93
CA GLN A 223 -7.07 5.62 2.70
C GLN A 223 -6.76 7.11 2.91
N PHE A 224 -5.50 7.42 3.13
CA PHE A 224 -5.03 8.79 3.28
C PHE A 224 -4.34 9.29 2.00
N PHE A 225 -4.20 10.60 1.92
CA PHE A 225 -3.39 11.29 0.93
C PHE A 225 -2.50 12.32 1.63
N PHE A 226 -1.21 12.29 1.34
CA PHE A 226 -0.26 13.29 1.81
C PHE A 226 0.25 14.13 0.63
N ASP A 227 0.02 15.44 0.71
CA ASP A 227 0.42 16.41 -0.30
C ASP A 227 1.54 17.31 0.26
N PRO A 228 2.81 17.06 -0.11
CA PRO A 228 3.95 17.78 0.46
C PRO A 228 4.02 19.24 0.00
N ILE A 229 3.34 19.61 -1.11
CA ILE A 229 3.37 20.95 -1.68
C ILE A 229 2.15 21.81 -1.28
N ALA A 230 1.23 21.27 -0.46
CA ALA A 230 0.07 22.00 0.02
C ALA A 230 0.38 22.67 1.37
N GLU A 231 0.03 23.95 1.48
CA GLU A 231 0.30 24.80 2.63
C GLU A 231 -0.95 25.02 3.51
N ASP A 232 -2.11 24.52 3.08
CA ASP A 232 -3.40 24.65 3.74
C ASP A 232 -3.91 23.32 4.32
N GLY A 233 -5.00 23.36 5.07
CA GLY A 233 -5.65 22.18 5.64
C GLY A 233 -4.91 21.61 6.85
N TYR A 234 -5.05 20.30 7.10
CA TYR A 234 -4.40 19.61 8.21
C TYR A 234 -2.91 19.40 7.89
N GLN A 235 -2.06 20.19 8.52
CA GLN A 235 -0.61 20.17 8.29
C GLN A 235 0.07 19.14 9.19
N VAL A 236 0.92 18.30 8.59
CA VAL A 236 1.77 17.36 9.32
C VAL A 236 2.99 18.08 9.87
N GLU A 237 3.29 17.85 11.14
CA GLU A 237 4.54 18.29 11.77
C GLU A 237 5.59 17.20 11.70
N GLY A 238 6.80 17.55 11.29
CA GLY A 238 7.93 16.63 11.22
C GLY A 238 8.42 16.19 12.59
N ILE A 239 9.23 15.14 12.59
CA ILE A 239 9.97 14.65 13.77
C ILE A 239 11.47 14.68 13.48
N GLY A 240 12.30 14.53 14.51
CA GLY A 240 13.75 14.46 14.34
C GLY A 240 14.33 15.72 13.69
N SER A 241 14.99 15.56 12.54
CA SER A 241 15.59 16.66 11.79
C SER A 241 14.56 17.64 11.22
N HIS A 242 13.31 17.24 11.13
CA HIS A 242 12.19 18.04 10.64
C HIS A 242 11.28 18.55 11.76
N GLU A 243 11.67 18.37 13.03
CA GLU A 243 10.85 18.74 14.18
C GLU A 243 10.43 20.22 14.14
N GLY A 244 9.13 20.45 14.28
CA GLY A 244 8.53 21.79 14.22
C GLY A 244 8.37 22.36 12.81
N GLN A 245 8.77 21.63 11.76
CA GLN A 245 8.53 22.01 10.38
C GLN A 245 7.18 21.46 9.89
N ARG A 246 6.45 22.28 9.13
CA ARG A 246 5.28 21.81 8.41
C ARG A 246 5.74 21.09 7.14
N CYS A 247 5.30 19.84 6.99
CA CYS A 247 5.79 18.97 5.93
C CYS A 247 4.80 18.84 4.76
N GLY A 248 3.56 19.33 4.91
CA GLY A 248 2.50 19.23 3.91
C GLY A 248 1.15 18.88 4.52
N ARG A 249 0.14 18.69 3.64
CA ARG A 249 -1.26 18.44 4.03
C ARG A 249 -1.61 16.96 4.03
N LEU A 250 -2.23 16.52 5.10
CA LEU A 250 -2.82 15.18 5.25
C LEU A 250 -4.34 15.23 5.04
N GLU A 251 -4.86 14.32 4.22
CA GLU A 251 -6.29 14.19 3.93
C GLU A 251 -6.74 12.74 4.12
N LEU A 252 -7.88 12.52 4.79
CA LEU A 252 -8.55 11.23 4.79
C LEU A 252 -9.45 11.16 3.55
N MET A 253 -9.12 10.29 2.61
CA MET A 253 -9.86 10.13 1.36
C MET A 253 -11.08 9.22 1.51
N SER A 254 -10.89 8.05 2.13
CA SER A 254 -11.95 7.06 2.34
C SER A 254 -11.53 6.03 3.38
N ILE A 255 -12.49 5.22 3.81
CA ILE A 255 -12.25 4.04 4.63
C ILE A 255 -12.97 2.87 3.98
N ASP A 256 -12.35 1.70 3.98
CA ASP A 256 -12.95 0.48 3.50
C ASP A 256 -12.75 -0.70 4.46
N ARG A 257 -13.50 -1.75 4.20
CA ARG A 257 -13.32 -3.09 4.73
C ARG A 257 -13.13 -4.04 3.57
N ARG A 258 -12.34 -5.08 3.76
CA ARG A 258 -12.13 -6.11 2.75
C ARG A 258 -13.18 -7.21 2.88
N ASP A 259 -13.74 -7.63 1.75
CA ASP A 259 -14.64 -8.77 1.65
C ASP A 259 -13.80 -10.01 1.36
N GLU A 260 -13.73 -10.92 2.32
CA GLU A 260 -12.91 -12.11 2.26
C GLU A 260 -13.75 -13.34 1.86
N ALA A 261 -13.26 -14.11 0.89
CA ALA A 261 -13.97 -15.29 0.40
C ALA A 261 -14.24 -16.29 1.53
N ASN A 262 -15.43 -16.87 1.56
CA ASN A 262 -15.92 -17.87 2.50
C ASN A 262 -16.17 -17.39 3.93
N VAL A 263 -15.52 -16.33 4.42
CA VAL A 263 -15.73 -15.84 5.80
C VAL A 263 -17.18 -15.42 6.01
N ASP A 264 -17.80 -14.75 5.04
CA ASP A 264 -19.20 -14.36 5.10
C ASP A 264 -20.16 -15.53 5.22
N GLU A 265 -19.88 -16.65 4.56
CA GLU A 265 -20.69 -17.87 4.66
C GLU A 265 -20.58 -18.48 6.06
N PHE A 266 -19.37 -18.53 6.63
CA PHE A 266 -19.15 -18.99 7.99
C PHE A 266 -19.92 -18.15 9.01
N TYR A 267 -19.99 -16.84 8.79
CA TYR A 267 -20.74 -15.92 9.64
C TYR A 267 -22.26 -16.12 9.50
N LYS A 268 -22.79 -16.27 8.29
CA LYS A 268 -24.20 -16.44 8.00
C LYS A 268 -24.75 -17.78 8.51
N LEU A 269 -23.96 -18.84 8.41
CA LEU A 269 -24.37 -20.20 8.84
C LEU A 269 -24.40 -20.37 10.37
N GLY A 270 -23.86 -19.41 11.13
CA GLY A 270 -23.98 -19.36 12.59
C GLY A 270 -23.27 -20.47 13.35
N SER A 271 -22.59 -21.38 12.67
CA SER A 271 -21.90 -22.51 13.27
C SER A 271 -20.56 -22.80 12.59
N LEU A 272 -19.52 -22.14 13.09
CA LEU A 272 -18.14 -22.43 12.70
C LEU A 272 -17.74 -23.90 12.98
N ARG A 273 -18.38 -24.53 13.97
CA ARG A 273 -18.08 -25.91 14.35
C ARG A 273 -18.57 -26.88 13.28
N ASP A 274 -19.80 -26.74 12.80
CA ASP A 274 -20.40 -27.64 11.81
C ASP A 274 -19.66 -27.58 10.46
N ILE A 275 -19.18 -26.39 10.08
CA ILE A 275 -18.43 -26.16 8.84
C ILE A 275 -17.05 -26.83 8.90
N ARG A 276 -16.35 -26.71 10.04
CA ARG A 276 -15.06 -27.41 10.25
C ARG A 276 -15.24 -28.91 10.30
N ASP A 277 -16.32 -29.40 10.88
CA ASP A 277 -16.67 -30.83 10.92
C ASP A 277 -16.94 -31.39 9.52
N MET A 278 -17.32 -30.51 8.57
CA MET A 278 -17.42 -30.84 7.12
C MET A 278 -16.06 -30.77 6.38
N GLY A 279 -14.98 -30.48 7.06
CA GLY A 279 -13.64 -30.35 6.47
C GLY A 279 -13.45 -29.08 5.62
N LEU A 280 -14.30 -28.05 5.82
CA LEU A 280 -14.18 -26.78 5.14
C LEU A 280 -13.37 -25.81 6.02
N GLU A 281 -12.37 -25.18 5.40
CA GLU A 281 -11.53 -24.18 6.06
C GLU A 281 -11.92 -22.76 5.58
N PRO A 282 -11.93 -21.77 6.50
CA PRO A 282 -12.17 -20.38 6.11
C PRO A 282 -11.05 -19.89 5.18
N SER A 283 -11.43 -19.14 4.16
CA SER A 283 -10.51 -18.47 3.25
C SER A 283 -10.57 -16.96 3.46
N PHE A 284 -9.41 -16.34 3.52
CA PHE A 284 -9.23 -14.89 3.71
C PHE A 284 -8.76 -14.21 2.41
N VAL A 285 -9.02 -14.86 1.28
CA VAL A 285 -8.73 -14.27 -0.03
C VAL A 285 -9.68 -13.09 -0.25
N VAL A 286 -9.11 -11.90 -0.45
CA VAL A 286 -9.88 -10.68 -0.71
C VAL A 286 -10.51 -10.75 -2.10
N THR A 287 -11.83 -10.66 -2.15
CA THR A 287 -12.63 -10.69 -3.38
C THR A 287 -13.24 -9.33 -3.71
N GLY A 288 -13.33 -8.44 -2.75
CA GLY A 288 -13.94 -7.13 -2.90
C GLY A 288 -13.65 -6.21 -1.71
N ASN A 289 -14.23 -5.02 -1.77
CA ASN A 289 -14.12 -4.02 -0.73
C ASN A 289 -15.50 -3.38 -0.48
N THR A 290 -15.81 -3.11 0.77
CA THR A 290 -17.03 -2.41 1.19
C THR A 290 -16.66 -1.06 1.80
N PRO A 291 -17.29 0.07 1.38
CA PRO A 291 -17.04 1.37 1.98
C PRO A 291 -17.50 1.38 3.45
N ALA A 292 -16.72 2.05 4.28
CA ALA A 292 -17.01 2.17 5.70
C ALA A 292 -16.92 3.61 6.18
N VAL A 293 -17.69 3.93 7.23
CA VAL A 293 -17.60 5.18 7.96
C VAL A 293 -17.17 4.86 9.38
N LEU A 294 -16.07 5.48 9.82
CA LEU A 294 -15.60 5.36 11.18
C LEU A 294 -16.48 6.23 12.10
N ARG A 295 -16.66 5.80 13.33
CA ARG A 295 -17.24 6.64 14.38
C ARG A 295 -16.39 7.90 14.53
N GLU A 296 -17.00 9.10 14.42
CA GLU A 296 -16.26 10.38 14.41
C GLU A 296 -15.33 10.57 15.61
N SER A 297 -15.72 10.09 16.79
CA SER A 297 -14.88 10.16 18.00
C SER A 297 -13.54 9.40 17.90
N LEU A 298 -13.36 8.57 16.87
CA LEU A 298 -12.13 7.82 16.59
C LEU A 298 -11.27 8.47 15.49
N LEU A 299 -11.80 9.46 14.78
CA LEU A 299 -11.05 10.16 13.72
C LEU A 299 -9.77 10.84 14.23
N PRO A 300 -9.74 11.50 15.42
CA PRO A 300 -8.51 12.09 15.92
C PRO A 300 -7.37 11.07 16.05
N GLU A 301 -7.66 9.86 16.50
CA GLU A 301 -6.65 8.81 16.61
C GLU A 301 -6.20 8.30 15.23
N ALA A 302 -7.13 8.13 14.29
CA ALA A 302 -6.77 7.75 12.92
C ALA A 302 -5.84 8.79 12.26
N PHE A 303 -6.10 10.09 12.46
CA PHE A 303 -5.23 11.17 11.98
C PHE A 303 -3.88 11.18 12.70
N ARG A 304 -3.84 10.99 14.00
CA ARG A 304 -2.59 10.91 14.78
C ARG A 304 -1.68 9.78 14.24
N LEU A 305 -2.25 8.60 13.97
CA LEU A 305 -1.51 7.46 13.40
C LEU A 305 -0.96 7.78 12.01
N ALA A 306 -1.78 8.40 11.16
CA ALA A 306 -1.37 8.77 9.82
C ALA A 306 -0.31 9.88 9.81
N GLU A 307 -0.47 10.91 10.65
CA GLU A 307 0.50 11.98 10.85
C GLU A 307 1.85 11.43 11.31
N GLY A 308 1.85 10.59 12.36
CA GLY A 308 3.08 9.95 12.85
C GLY A 308 3.75 9.08 11.78
N THR A 309 2.97 8.33 10.99
CA THR A 309 3.48 7.51 9.89
C THR A 309 4.15 8.37 8.81
N VAL A 310 3.53 9.50 8.43
CA VAL A 310 4.12 10.45 7.47
C VAL A 310 5.38 11.09 8.06
N ALA A 311 5.31 11.63 9.27
CA ALA A 311 6.44 12.29 9.92
C ALA A 311 7.64 11.34 10.06
N ALA A 312 7.42 10.09 10.50
CA ALA A 312 8.48 9.08 10.59
C ALA A 312 9.07 8.73 9.22
N SER A 313 8.29 8.81 8.15
CA SER A 313 8.78 8.50 6.81
C SER A 313 9.88 9.45 6.32
N LEU A 314 9.95 10.66 6.86
CA LEU A 314 10.97 11.66 6.52
C LEU A 314 12.37 11.30 7.09
N GLU A 315 12.41 10.48 8.13
CA GLU A 315 13.64 10.07 8.82
C GLU A 315 14.16 8.70 8.34
N LEU A 316 13.47 8.04 7.38
CA LEU A 316 13.90 6.75 6.87
C LEU A 316 15.15 6.89 6.01
N GLU A 317 16.12 5.98 6.19
CA GLU A 317 17.25 5.85 5.30
C GLU A 317 16.79 5.61 3.86
N ASP A 318 17.44 6.20 2.89
CA ASP A 318 17.06 6.17 1.46
C ASP A 318 15.65 6.70 1.16
N GLY A 319 14.92 7.16 2.18
CA GLY A 319 13.57 7.68 2.08
C GLY A 319 13.47 9.20 2.30
N ALA A 320 14.57 9.94 2.19
CA ALA A 320 14.72 11.35 2.58
C ALA A 320 13.59 12.30 2.13
N ARG A 321 12.78 11.90 1.15
CA ARG A 321 11.59 12.64 0.69
C ARG A 321 10.30 12.21 1.40
N GLY A 322 10.35 11.15 2.20
CA GLY A 322 9.22 10.63 2.95
C GLY A 322 8.04 10.13 2.11
N MET A 323 6.89 10.04 2.73
CA MET A 323 5.62 9.71 2.09
C MET A 323 5.18 10.81 1.14
N ILE A 324 4.69 10.47 -0.04
CA ILE A 324 4.10 11.39 -1.01
C ILE A 324 2.88 10.72 -1.64
N GLY A 325 1.75 11.40 -1.63
CA GLY A 325 0.54 10.95 -2.28
C GLY A 325 -0.29 9.96 -1.46
N PRO A 326 -1.01 9.02 -2.11
CA PRO A 326 -1.92 8.10 -1.45
C PRO A 326 -1.19 7.01 -0.69
N PHE A 327 -1.70 6.72 0.51
CA PHE A 327 -1.26 5.58 1.32
C PHE A 327 -2.42 5.01 2.12
N CYS A 328 -2.25 3.78 2.58
CA CYS A 328 -3.25 3.09 3.38
C CYS A 328 -2.65 2.64 4.71
N ILE A 329 -3.32 2.96 5.82
CA ILE A 329 -3.03 2.37 7.13
C ILE A 329 -4.03 1.26 7.37
N GLU A 330 -3.53 0.05 7.60
CA GLU A 330 -4.33 -1.13 7.87
C GLU A 330 -4.35 -1.41 9.37
N SER A 331 -5.54 -1.38 9.96
CA SER A 331 -5.70 -1.38 11.41
C SER A 331 -6.85 -2.28 11.86
N ILE A 332 -6.73 -2.80 13.08
CA ILE A 332 -7.82 -3.43 13.82
C ILE A 332 -8.22 -2.49 14.96
N VAL A 333 -9.51 -2.14 15.02
CA VAL A 333 -10.08 -1.39 16.14
C VAL A 333 -10.76 -2.38 17.08
N THR A 334 -10.28 -2.48 18.31
CA THR A 334 -10.75 -3.42 19.32
C THR A 334 -12.09 -2.96 19.94
N ASP A 335 -12.70 -3.80 20.79
CA ASP A 335 -13.88 -3.47 21.58
C ASP A 335 -13.64 -2.40 22.65
N LYS A 336 -12.35 -2.14 22.98
CA LYS A 336 -11.91 -1.02 23.81
C LYS A 336 -11.66 0.25 23.04
N LEU A 337 -11.95 0.25 21.74
CA LEU A 337 -11.70 1.37 20.80
C LEU A 337 -10.21 1.69 20.62
N GLU A 338 -9.33 0.72 20.86
CA GLU A 338 -7.89 0.84 20.65
C GLU A 338 -7.52 0.41 19.24
N PHE A 339 -6.63 1.14 18.60
CA PHE A 339 -6.10 0.80 17.28
C PHE A 339 -4.86 -0.10 17.40
N ARG A 340 -4.82 -1.13 16.58
CA ARG A 340 -3.66 -2.00 16.36
C ARG A 340 -3.32 -1.97 14.87
N VAL A 341 -2.32 -1.17 14.52
CA VAL A 341 -1.85 -1.06 13.13
C VAL A 341 -1.02 -2.29 12.81
N PHE A 342 -1.28 -2.95 11.68
CA PHE A 342 -0.55 -4.14 11.30
C PHE A 342 0.15 -4.05 9.95
N GLU A 343 -0.18 -3.02 9.15
CA GLU A 343 0.41 -2.80 7.82
C GLU A 343 0.25 -1.35 7.37
N VAL A 344 1.18 -0.86 6.55
CA VAL A 344 1.05 0.36 5.78
C VAL A 344 1.37 0.06 4.31
N SER A 345 0.58 0.62 3.40
CA SER A 345 0.84 0.57 1.95
C SER A 345 1.07 1.99 1.45
N ALA A 346 2.25 2.28 0.92
CA ALA A 346 2.69 3.63 0.52
C ALA A 346 2.33 3.96 -0.96
N ARG A 347 1.18 3.51 -1.41
CA ARG A 347 0.68 3.64 -2.79
C ARG A 347 -0.84 3.40 -2.81
N ILE A 348 -1.46 3.55 -3.98
CA ILE A 348 -2.87 3.21 -4.17
C ILE A 348 -3.10 1.71 -3.95
N VAL A 349 -4.08 1.37 -3.11
CA VAL A 349 -4.56 0.00 -2.89
C VAL A 349 -5.98 -0.20 -3.44
N ALA A 350 -6.40 -1.44 -3.59
CA ALA A 350 -7.70 -1.78 -4.17
C ALA A 350 -8.90 -1.19 -3.39
N GLY A 351 -8.76 -1.00 -2.09
CA GLY A 351 -9.79 -0.42 -1.22
C GLY A 351 -10.23 0.99 -1.62
N SER A 352 -9.37 1.76 -2.29
CA SER A 352 -9.74 3.07 -2.81
C SER A 352 -10.77 3.04 -3.96
N ASN A 353 -11.01 1.87 -4.58
CA ASN A 353 -11.97 1.74 -5.69
C ASN A 353 -13.43 1.97 -5.29
N VAL A 354 -13.79 1.70 -4.05
CA VAL A 354 -15.16 1.93 -3.55
C VAL A 354 -15.56 3.40 -3.54
N ALA A 355 -14.58 4.29 -3.63
CA ALA A 355 -14.75 5.73 -3.61
C ALA A 355 -14.45 6.39 -4.97
N ILE A 356 -14.66 5.69 -6.08
CA ILE A 356 -14.42 6.23 -7.44
C ILE A 356 -15.26 7.49 -7.73
N GLY A 357 -16.42 7.62 -7.13
CA GLY A 357 -17.30 8.79 -7.20
C GLY A 357 -17.23 9.72 -5.98
N GLY A 358 -16.19 9.56 -5.15
CA GLY A 358 -16.02 10.23 -3.87
C GLY A 358 -16.43 9.37 -2.67
N SER A 359 -16.14 9.85 -1.48
CA SER A 359 -16.52 9.24 -0.20
C SER A 359 -17.03 10.31 0.76
N PRO A 360 -17.71 9.94 1.87
CA PRO A 360 -18.13 10.92 2.87
C PRO A 360 -17.00 11.84 3.36
N TYR A 361 -15.78 11.36 3.34
CA TYR A 361 -14.60 12.14 3.80
C TYR A 361 -14.04 13.03 2.70
N SER A 362 -13.82 12.51 1.51
CA SER A 362 -13.33 13.31 0.38
C SER A 362 -14.36 14.32 -0.10
N ASP A 363 -15.66 13.99 -0.03
CA ASP A 363 -16.77 14.87 -0.43
C ASP A 363 -16.90 16.12 0.45
N ILE A 364 -16.41 16.07 1.70
CA ILE A 364 -16.35 17.24 2.58
C ILE A 364 -15.30 18.25 2.08
N ASN A 365 -14.21 17.77 1.51
CA ASN A 365 -13.18 18.62 0.89
C ASN A 365 -13.62 19.03 -0.52
N GLU A 366 -14.03 18.06 -1.33
CA GLU A 366 -14.50 18.29 -2.69
C GLU A 366 -15.42 17.16 -3.17
N THR A 367 -16.64 17.51 -3.54
CA THR A 367 -17.70 16.56 -3.94
C THR A 367 -17.26 15.70 -5.12
N GLY A 368 -17.40 14.39 -5.00
CA GLY A 368 -17.11 13.42 -6.04
C GLY A 368 -15.62 13.13 -6.25
N GLN A 369 -14.74 13.62 -5.38
CA GLN A 369 -13.30 13.42 -5.56
C GLN A 369 -12.88 11.99 -5.21
N SER A 370 -12.38 11.25 -6.21
CA SER A 370 -11.70 9.96 -6.00
C SER A 370 -10.21 10.15 -5.68
N THR A 371 -9.58 9.09 -5.15
CA THR A 371 -8.12 9.09 -4.96
C THR A 371 -7.36 9.31 -6.28
N GLY A 372 -7.82 8.71 -7.39
CA GLY A 372 -7.22 8.92 -8.71
C GLY A 372 -7.32 10.38 -9.18
N GLN A 373 -8.47 11.03 -8.96
CA GLN A 373 -8.63 12.44 -9.26
C GLN A 373 -7.76 13.33 -8.36
N ARG A 374 -7.64 12.98 -7.06
CA ARG A 374 -6.77 13.72 -6.13
C ARG A 374 -5.30 13.65 -6.55
N VAL A 375 -4.83 12.49 -7.03
CA VAL A 375 -3.49 12.34 -7.62
C VAL A 375 -3.32 13.26 -8.83
N ALA A 376 -4.26 13.22 -9.78
CA ALA A 376 -4.19 14.06 -10.98
C ALA A 376 -4.17 15.56 -10.64
N ARG A 377 -4.96 15.99 -9.66
CA ARG A 377 -4.94 17.37 -9.15
C ARG A 377 -3.63 17.76 -8.49
N CYS A 378 -3.02 16.86 -7.75
CA CYS A 378 -1.70 17.10 -7.17
C CYS A 378 -0.67 17.36 -8.28
N ILE A 379 -0.69 16.54 -9.33
CA ILE A 379 0.19 16.73 -10.52
C ILE A 379 -0.09 18.08 -11.18
N ARG A 380 -1.37 18.45 -11.38
CA ARG A 380 -1.73 19.75 -11.98
C ARG A 380 -1.22 20.92 -11.14
N LYS A 381 -1.45 20.90 -9.83
CA LYS A 381 -0.95 21.94 -8.92
C LYS A 381 0.58 22.02 -8.91
N ALA A 382 1.25 20.88 -8.99
CA ALA A 382 2.71 20.83 -9.06
C ALA A 382 3.24 21.45 -10.39
N ILE A 383 2.54 21.22 -11.51
CA ILE A 383 2.84 21.88 -12.78
C ILE A 383 2.67 23.40 -12.65
N GLU A 384 1.54 23.86 -12.11
CA GLU A 384 1.24 25.30 -11.93
C GLU A 384 2.26 26.02 -11.02
N LYS A 385 2.82 25.32 -10.05
CA LYS A 385 3.80 25.83 -9.10
C LYS A 385 5.27 25.62 -9.53
N ASP A 386 5.52 24.95 -10.65
CA ASP A 386 6.86 24.47 -11.08
C ASP A 386 7.53 23.56 -10.03
N GLN A 387 6.74 22.72 -9.39
CA GLN A 387 7.12 21.81 -8.30
C GLN A 387 6.92 20.32 -8.67
N LEU A 388 6.92 19.99 -9.97
CA LEU A 388 6.66 18.62 -10.42
C LEU A 388 7.70 17.62 -9.87
N ALA A 389 8.94 18.05 -9.72
CA ALA A 389 9.99 17.23 -9.11
C ALA A 389 9.74 16.90 -7.63
N ASP A 390 8.97 17.73 -6.90
CA ASP A 390 8.72 17.53 -5.47
C ASP A 390 7.73 16.38 -5.19
N ILE A 391 6.97 15.94 -6.18
CA ILE A 391 5.95 14.91 -6.06
C ILE A 391 6.23 13.65 -6.90
N LEU A 392 7.32 13.62 -7.64
CA LEU A 392 7.72 12.49 -8.49
C LEU A 392 9.03 11.85 -8.00
N SER A 393 9.25 10.62 -8.41
CA SER A 393 10.51 9.90 -8.21
C SER A 393 10.94 9.16 -9.47
#